data_900f2d4da39e979894d473890cbe9302
#
_entry.id   900f2d4da39e979894d473890cbe9302
#
_cell.length_a   1.000
_cell.length_b   1.000
_cell.length_c   1.000
_cell.angle_alpha   90.00
_cell.angle_beta   90.00
_cell.angle_gamma   90.00
#
_symmetry.space_group_name_H-M   'P 1'
#
loop_
_entity.id
_entity.type
_entity.pdbx_description
1 polymer ?
#
loop_
_entity_poly.entity_id
_entity_poly.type
_entity_poly.pdbx_seq_one_letter_code
_entity_poly.pdbx_strand_id
1 'polypeptide(L)'
;VMPDSDITFNRVQSRIDIQIQIPDAIGTLPESTTSEEKDVKQCAWRLYKTIQANGVGFSKVDTLQLEQTIQLYHKALAQDPLLGLPMIAYYPSDRFVNDINLISKNNPAVFQNHSAYELVVLPYTTFARFFEWFREICDIENAQAANLFQQILIDAKEIKSTDQITVDHDEKNVEFAKSLFQAHAQLHSPSLNALKTAINIVIPEITDLYLEYQPKLQLIVCYNNQDITYQQLSNSIKNWIALVGDIVRRLSLLNPNSLFPCLEGNGILLIDSIDAQLDQNSTQSILTRLNQAFPNIQIIASGTSTDLLENAEQYQYLKLENKHIEQIDLASSKISMDTLYQNLLGQNFSVTADVLPEPDQSTDVEKLFEHFQNLSLEQQQELMKLLGDDDRLSKAKL
;
A
#
# COMPACT_ATOMS: atom_id res chain seq x y z
N VAL A 1 0.31 -21.07 13.74
CA VAL A 1 0.13 -22.53 13.77
C VAL A 1 -0.79 -22.90 12.60
N MET A 2 -0.34 -23.81 11.74
CA MET A 2 -1.16 -24.30 10.61
C MET A 2 -2.30 -25.16 11.14
N PRO A 3 -3.57 -24.93 10.74
CA PRO A 3 -4.68 -25.80 11.12
C PRO A 3 -4.60 -27.17 10.42
N ASP A 4 -5.31 -28.17 10.94
CA ASP A 4 -5.31 -29.51 10.34
C ASP A 4 -5.97 -29.52 8.95
N SER A 5 -6.90 -28.58 8.71
CA SER A 5 -7.56 -28.37 7.42
C SER A 5 -6.61 -28.00 6.26
N ASP A 6 -5.42 -27.50 6.57
CA ASP A 6 -4.42 -27.15 5.56
C ASP A 6 -3.73 -28.38 4.96
N ILE A 7 -3.94 -29.57 5.55
CA ILE A 7 -3.43 -30.82 5.00
C ILE A 7 -4.46 -31.37 4.00
N THR A 8 -4.06 -31.43 2.75
CA THR A 8 -4.92 -31.97 1.67
C THR A 8 -5.30 -33.43 1.93
N PHE A 9 -6.54 -33.79 1.61
CA PHE A 9 -7.02 -35.15 1.71
C PHE A 9 -6.05 -36.17 1.06
N ASN A 10 -5.78 -37.29 1.69
CA ASN A 10 -4.76 -38.29 1.31
C ASN A 10 -3.29 -37.82 1.38
N ARG A 11 -3.01 -36.71 2.06
CA ARG A 11 -1.66 -36.30 2.40
C ARG A 11 -1.48 -36.36 3.91
N VAL A 12 -0.26 -36.57 4.36
CA VAL A 12 0.10 -36.59 5.77
C VAL A 12 0.81 -35.32 6.23
N GLN A 13 1.15 -34.44 5.29
CA GLN A 13 1.90 -33.22 5.59
C GLN A 13 1.49 -32.07 4.67
N SER A 14 1.44 -30.87 5.25
CA SER A 14 1.43 -29.59 4.55
C SER A 14 2.67 -28.79 4.89
N ARG A 15 3.23 -28.03 3.93
CA ARG A 15 4.47 -27.29 4.07
C ARG A 15 4.38 -25.94 3.37
N ILE A 16 4.94 -24.91 4.03
CA ILE A 16 5.17 -23.58 3.47
C ILE A 16 6.65 -23.28 3.60
N ASP A 17 7.32 -23.06 2.49
CA ASP A 17 8.69 -22.54 2.42
C ASP A 17 8.61 -21.06 2.14
N ILE A 18 9.28 -20.25 2.96
CA ILE A 18 9.34 -18.80 2.82
C ILE A 18 10.81 -18.43 2.63
N GLN A 19 11.05 -17.61 1.62
CA GLN A 19 12.38 -17.11 1.29
C GLN A 19 12.32 -15.62 1.07
N ILE A 20 13.20 -14.88 1.74
CA ILE A 20 13.33 -13.43 1.59
C ILE A 20 14.76 -13.07 1.22
N GLN A 21 14.90 -11.96 0.49
CA GLN A 21 16.22 -11.37 0.22
C GLN A 21 16.60 -10.44 1.37
N ILE A 22 17.86 -10.54 1.81
CA ILE A 22 18.43 -9.67 2.83
C ILE A 22 19.07 -8.47 2.14
N PRO A 23 18.79 -7.22 2.56
CA PRO A 23 19.43 -6.02 2.01
C PRO A 23 20.96 -6.05 2.22
N ASP A 24 21.71 -5.49 1.27
CA ASP A 24 23.16 -5.45 1.30
C ASP A 24 23.75 -4.79 2.55
N ALA A 25 23.05 -3.77 3.06
CA ALA A 25 23.46 -3.05 4.27
C ALA A 25 23.42 -3.90 5.54
N ILE A 26 22.69 -5.02 5.54
CA ILE A 26 22.53 -5.90 6.72
C ILE A 26 23.63 -6.96 6.77
N GLY A 27 24.17 -7.38 5.60
CA GLY A 27 25.20 -8.39 5.50
C GLY A 27 24.71 -9.72 4.94
N THR A 28 25.48 -10.77 5.16
CA THR A 28 25.24 -12.11 4.62
C THR A 28 25.10 -13.13 5.75
N LEU A 29 24.28 -14.15 5.52
CA LEU A 29 24.20 -15.29 6.43
C LEU A 29 25.45 -16.19 6.30
N PRO A 30 25.91 -16.81 7.39
CA PRO A 30 26.97 -17.80 7.32
C PRO A 30 26.48 -18.99 6.50
N GLU A 31 27.35 -19.46 5.58
CA GLU A 31 27.05 -20.60 4.73
C GLU A 31 26.71 -21.86 5.53
N SER A 32 25.63 -22.53 5.15
CA SER A 32 25.42 -23.92 5.52
C SER A 32 26.42 -24.77 4.73
N THR A 33 27.28 -25.47 5.43
CA THR A 33 28.40 -26.31 4.98
C THR A 33 27.98 -27.39 3.98
N THR A 34 27.73 -27.05 2.73
CA THR A 34 27.76 -28.00 1.60
C THR A 34 27.91 -27.22 0.29
N SER A 35 29.14 -27.34 -0.29
CA SER A 35 29.52 -27.09 -1.70
C SER A 35 29.37 -25.66 -2.26
N GLU A 36 30.55 -25.14 -2.66
CA GLU A 36 30.80 -24.17 -3.74
C GLU A 36 29.69 -23.18 -4.04
N GLU A 37 29.32 -22.29 -3.16
CA GLU A 37 28.42 -21.21 -3.57
C GLU A 37 28.61 -19.91 -2.80
N LYS A 38 28.63 -18.86 -3.59
CA LYS A 38 28.50 -17.45 -3.36
C LYS A 38 27.70 -17.10 -2.10
N ASP A 39 28.16 -16.08 -1.39
CA ASP A 39 27.46 -15.38 -0.30
C ASP A 39 25.97 -15.24 -0.60
N VAL A 40 25.14 -16.09 -0.01
CA VAL A 40 23.71 -16.10 -0.26
C VAL A 40 23.06 -15.04 0.63
N LYS A 41 22.68 -13.91 0.03
CA LYS A 41 21.92 -12.84 0.67
C LYS A 41 20.42 -13.19 0.80
N GLN A 42 20.15 -14.44 1.19
CA GLN A 42 18.77 -14.94 1.29
C GLN A 42 18.57 -15.61 2.64
N CYS A 43 17.42 -15.35 3.25
CA CYS A 43 16.97 -16.02 4.45
C CYS A 43 15.78 -16.90 4.10
N ALA A 44 15.85 -18.16 4.43
CA ALA A 44 14.77 -19.12 4.22
C ALA A 44 14.34 -19.76 5.54
N TRP A 45 13.05 -19.89 5.74
CA TRP A 45 12.50 -20.69 6.84
C TRP A 45 11.33 -21.49 6.36
N ARG A 46 10.98 -22.52 7.15
CA ARG A 46 10.01 -23.50 6.75
C ARG A 46 9.02 -23.76 7.88
N LEU A 47 7.73 -23.70 7.52
CA LEU A 47 6.66 -24.14 8.40
C LEU A 47 6.07 -25.44 7.84
N TYR A 48 5.87 -26.40 8.69
CA TYR A 48 5.18 -27.62 8.28
C TYR A 48 4.30 -28.19 9.37
N LYS A 49 3.27 -28.89 8.94
CA LYS A 49 2.36 -29.64 9.79
C LYS A 49 2.24 -31.06 9.29
N THR A 50 2.37 -32.00 10.20
CA THR A 50 2.30 -33.43 9.92
C THR A 50 1.24 -34.06 10.79
N ILE A 51 0.39 -34.92 10.22
CA ILE A 51 -0.54 -35.77 10.98
C ILE A 51 0.21 -37.01 11.36
N GLN A 52 0.23 -37.31 12.65
CA GLN A 52 0.78 -38.57 13.16
C GLN A 52 -0.21 -39.73 12.98
N ALA A 53 0.26 -40.95 13.12
CA ALA A 53 -0.56 -42.16 13.00
C ALA A 53 -1.77 -42.23 13.97
N ASN A 54 -1.71 -41.48 15.07
CA ASN A 54 -2.79 -41.34 16.05
C ASN A 54 -3.83 -40.24 15.66
N GLY A 55 -3.71 -39.64 14.47
CA GLY A 55 -4.61 -38.57 14.00
C GLY A 55 -4.36 -37.19 14.61
N VAL A 56 -3.35 -37.00 15.45
CA VAL A 56 -3.02 -35.69 16.04
C VAL A 56 -2.06 -34.94 15.13
N GLY A 57 -2.43 -33.69 14.80
CA GLY A 57 -1.60 -32.79 14.01
C GLY A 57 -0.44 -32.21 14.83
N PHE A 58 0.77 -32.22 14.26
CA PHE A 58 1.97 -31.67 14.85
C PHE A 58 2.52 -30.58 13.93
N SER A 59 2.73 -29.37 14.47
CA SER A 59 3.33 -28.24 13.73
C SER A 59 4.78 -28.03 14.15
N LYS A 60 5.65 -27.81 13.17
CA LYS A 60 7.06 -27.46 13.41
C LYS A 60 7.45 -26.29 12.52
N VAL A 61 8.35 -25.47 13.04
CA VAL A 61 8.96 -24.33 12.33
C VAL A 61 10.45 -24.53 12.36
N ASP A 62 11.09 -24.40 11.19
CA ASP A 62 12.53 -24.33 11.09
C ASP A 62 12.90 -22.84 10.95
N THR A 63 13.47 -22.28 12.03
CA THR A 63 13.74 -20.82 12.16
C THR A 63 15.22 -20.47 12.22
N LEU A 64 16.12 -21.43 12.00
CA LEU A 64 17.55 -21.19 12.19
C LEU A 64 18.07 -19.96 11.42
N GLN A 65 17.79 -19.88 10.12
CA GLN A 65 18.21 -18.74 9.31
C GLN A 65 17.47 -17.45 9.68
N LEU A 66 16.22 -17.54 10.11
CA LEU A 66 15.47 -16.38 10.60
C LEU A 66 16.09 -15.81 11.87
N GLU A 67 16.48 -16.65 12.81
CA GLU A 67 17.18 -16.23 14.04
C GLU A 67 18.54 -15.60 13.73
N GLN A 68 19.29 -16.17 12.81
CA GLN A 68 20.56 -15.60 12.33
C GLN A 68 20.35 -14.24 11.65
N THR A 69 19.29 -14.10 10.85
CA THR A 69 18.94 -12.82 10.21
C THR A 69 18.58 -11.76 11.25
N ILE A 70 17.82 -12.11 12.29
CA ILE A 70 17.51 -11.21 13.42
C ILE A 70 18.81 -10.73 14.10
N GLN A 71 19.77 -11.63 14.32
CA GLN A 71 21.07 -11.27 14.88
C GLN A 71 21.88 -10.33 13.98
N LEU A 72 21.82 -10.51 12.64
CA LEU A 72 22.42 -9.59 11.69
C LEU A 72 21.82 -8.18 11.80
N TYR A 73 20.50 -8.08 11.87
CA TYR A 73 19.82 -6.79 12.07
C TYR A 73 20.23 -6.13 13.39
N HIS A 74 20.29 -6.87 14.48
CA HIS A 74 20.78 -6.34 15.76
C HIS A 74 22.19 -5.81 15.68
N LYS A 75 23.08 -6.54 14.99
CA LYS A 75 24.47 -6.12 14.79
C LYS A 75 24.56 -4.88 13.90
N ALA A 76 23.80 -4.83 12.81
CA ALA A 76 23.77 -3.70 11.90
C ALA A 76 23.24 -2.43 12.59
N LEU A 77 22.16 -2.53 13.37
CA LEU A 77 21.62 -1.42 14.19
C LEU A 77 22.61 -0.93 15.25
N ALA A 78 23.45 -1.82 15.82
CA ALA A 78 24.48 -1.41 16.76
C ALA A 78 25.62 -0.64 16.10
N GLN A 79 25.87 -0.90 14.80
CA GLN A 79 26.88 -0.19 13.99
C GLN A 79 26.35 1.11 13.40
N ASP A 80 25.09 1.09 12.95
CA ASP A 80 24.41 2.24 12.39
C ASP A 80 23.01 2.42 13.02
N PRO A 81 22.90 3.27 14.04
CA PRO A 81 21.63 3.57 14.69
C PRO A 81 20.60 4.28 13.78
N LEU A 82 21.03 4.79 12.62
CA LEU A 82 20.13 5.41 11.64
C LEU A 82 19.47 4.39 10.72
N LEU A 83 19.94 3.16 10.74
CA LEU A 83 19.37 2.09 9.95
C LEU A 83 17.91 1.84 10.31
N GLY A 84 17.04 1.83 9.30
CA GLY A 84 15.64 1.45 9.47
C GLY A 84 15.45 -0.06 9.58
N LEU A 85 14.36 -0.46 10.23
CA LEU A 85 13.91 -1.85 10.28
C LEU A 85 12.88 -2.12 9.18
N PRO A 86 12.87 -3.34 8.58
CA PRO A 86 11.91 -3.68 7.54
C PRO A 86 10.49 -3.81 8.12
N MET A 87 9.50 -3.25 7.44
CA MET A 87 8.12 -3.46 7.79
C MET A 87 7.65 -4.85 7.35
N ILE A 88 6.95 -5.57 8.21
CA ILE A 88 6.20 -6.78 7.86
C ILE A 88 4.79 -6.60 8.41
N ALA A 89 3.82 -6.53 7.51
CA ALA A 89 2.43 -6.32 7.88
C ALA A 89 1.49 -7.20 7.06
N TYR A 90 0.41 -7.66 7.70
CA TYR A 90 -0.67 -8.40 7.07
C TYR A 90 -2.00 -7.75 7.41
N TYR A 91 -2.82 -7.49 6.41
CA TYR A 91 -4.17 -6.98 6.56
C TYR A 91 -5.16 -8.01 6.00
N PRO A 92 -5.99 -8.63 6.85
CA PRO A 92 -7.00 -9.60 6.43
C PRO A 92 -8.13 -8.92 5.63
N SER A 93 -8.98 -9.73 4.99
CA SER A 93 -10.19 -9.25 4.29
C SER A 93 -11.16 -8.55 5.23
N ASP A 94 -11.30 -9.05 6.45
CA ASP A 94 -12.15 -8.45 7.49
C ASP A 94 -11.44 -7.25 8.14
N ARG A 95 -11.54 -6.12 7.47
CA ARG A 95 -11.03 -4.82 7.92
C ARG A 95 -12.19 -3.88 8.15
N PHE A 96 -12.27 -3.32 9.33
CA PHE A 96 -13.28 -2.29 9.63
C PHE A 96 -12.77 -1.36 10.74
N VAL A 97 -13.29 -0.16 10.73
CA VAL A 97 -13.01 0.82 11.77
C VAL A 97 -14.20 0.87 12.70
N ASN A 98 -13.97 0.50 13.95
CA ASN A 98 -14.93 0.73 15.04
C ASN A 98 -15.01 2.22 15.37
N ASP A 99 -15.95 2.58 16.24
CA ASP A 99 -16.01 3.94 16.78
C ASP A 99 -14.64 4.35 17.33
N ILE A 100 -14.11 5.44 16.77
CA ILE A 100 -12.79 5.95 17.16
C ILE A 100 -12.87 6.52 18.57
N ASN A 101 -12.15 5.92 19.48
CA ASN A 101 -11.96 6.48 20.80
C ASN A 101 -10.64 7.29 20.85
N LEU A 102 -10.70 8.56 20.47
CA LEU A 102 -9.57 9.47 20.56
C LEU A 102 -9.19 9.80 22.02
N ILE A 103 -9.98 9.41 23.00
CA ILE A 103 -9.77 9.72 24.42
C ILE A 103 -9.07 8.58 25.16
N SER A 104 -9.06 7.38 24.63
CA SER A 104 -8.47 6.21 25.28
C SER A 104 -6.95 6.33 25.39
N LYS A 105 -6.44 6.47 26.60
CA LYS A 105 -5.01 6.46 26.94
C LYS A 105 -4.56 5.07 27.42
N ASN A 106 -4.92 4.03 26.72
CA ASN A 106 -4.70 2.69 27.25
C ASN A 106 -3.29 2.13 27.12
N ASN A 107 -2.32 2.86 26.49
CA ASN A 107 -0.97 2.33 26.47
C ASN A 107 0.12 3.37 26.14
N PRO A 108 1.16 3.51 26.98
CA PRO A 108 2.27 4.43 26.73
C PRO A 108 3.26 3.95 25.65
N ALA A 109 3.12 2.77 25.10
CA ALA A 109 4.08 2.14 24.19
C ALA A 109 3.88 2.46 22.70
N VAL A 110 3.15 3.53 22.36
CA VAL A 110 2.75 3.85 20.97
C VAL A 110 3.96 4.16 20.06
N PHE A 111 5.06 4.64 20.63
CA PHE A 111 6.28 5.03 19.90
C PHE A 111 7.42 4.00 19.95
N GLN A 112 7.20 2.83 20.51
CA GLN A 112 8.24 1.80 20.53
C GLN A 112 8.27 1.02 19.22
N ASN A 113 9.48 0.73 18.71
CA ASN A 113 9.66 0.02 17.43
C ASN A 113 8.93 -1.33 17.40
N HIS A 114 8.87 -2.05 18.54
CA HIS A 114 8.17 -3.32 18.61
C HIS A 114 6.65 -3.20 18.38
N SER A 115 6.05 -2.03 18.66
CA SER A 115 4.63 -1.82 18.40
C SER A 115 4.31 -1.77 16.91
N ALA A 116 5.31 -1.55 16.05
CA ALA A 116 5.17 -1.66 14.60
C ALA A 116 4.96 -3.11 14.12
N TYR A 117 5.42 -4.08 14.91
CA TYR A 117 5.25 -5.52 14.64
C TYR A 117 4.11 -6.16 15.42
N GLU A 118 3.32 -5.36 16.13
CA GLU A 118 2.10 -5.87 16.75
C GLU A 118 1.25 -6.53 15.67
N LEU A 119 1.16 -7.85 15.77
CA LEU A 119 0.53 -8.67 14.77
C LEU A 119 -0.98 -8.47 14.82
N VAL A 120 -1.51 -8.14 13.69
CA VAL A 120 -2.92 -8.32 13.42
C VAL A 120 -3.15 -9.81 13.15
N VAL A 121 -3.04 -10.64 14.18
CA VAL A 121 -3.34 -12.09 14.11
C VAL A 121 -4.83 -12.34 14.35
N LEU A 122 -5.57 -11.30 14.64
CA LEU A 122 -7.01 -11.38 14.77
C LEU A 122 -7.65 -11.51 13.38
N PRO A 123 -8.77 -12.23 13.29
CA PRO A 123 -9.49 -12.37 12.03
C PRO A 123 -10.04 -11.03 11.49
N TYR A 124 -9.92 -9.96 12.25
CA TYR A 124 -10.33 -8.60 11.90
C TYR A 124 -9.32 -7.58 12.42
N THR A 125 -9.20 -6.46 11.71
CA THR A 125 -8.36 -5.32 12.08
C THR A 125 -9.22 -4.12 12.40
N THR A 126 -9.01 -3.50 13.57
CA THR A 126 -9.76 -2.33 14.02
C THR A 126 -9.01 -1.00 13.87
N PHE A 127 -7.73 -1.05 13.53
CA PHE A 127 -6.85 0.11 13.37
C PHE A 127 -6.75 1.04 14.60
N ALA A 128 -7.12 0.58 15.78
CA ALA A 128 -7.11 1.40 17.00
C ALA A 128 -5.74 2.04 17.26
N ARG A 129 -4.65 1.30 17.01
CA ARG A 129 -3.27 1.78 17.20
C ARG A 129 -2.89 2.93 16.28
N PHE A 130 -3.44 2.97 15.06
CA PHE A 130 -3.25 4.11 14.18
C PHE A 130 -3.84 5.39 14.78
N PHE A 131 -5.08 5.34 15.27
CA PHE A 131 -5.74 6.52 15.83
C PHE A 131 -5.11 7.01 17.13
N GLU A 132 -4.64 6.10 17.99
CA GLU A 132 -3.86 6.44 19.19
C GLU A 132 -2.57 7.17 18.80
N TRP A 133 -1.81 6.61 17.88
CA TRP A 133 -0.57 7.21 17.37
C TRP A 133 -0.83 8.55 16.67
N PHE A 134 -1.83 8.64 15.81
CA PHE A 134 -2.18 9.87 15.12
C PHE A 134 -2.48 11.01 16.08
N ARG A 135 -3.24 10.72 17.13
CA ARG A 135 -3.50 11.69 18.20
C ARG A 135 -2.22 12.14 18.86
N GLU A 136 -1.37 11.22 19.28
CA GLU A 136 -0.13 11.54 19.98
C GLU A 136 0.81 12.42 19.12
N ILE A 137 0.96 12.14 17.83
CA ILE A 137 1.78 12.98 16.95
C ILE A 137 1.18 14.39 16.77
N CYS A 138 -0.15 14.51 16.67
CA CYS A 138 -0.81 15.81 16.63
C CYS A 138 -0.64 16.58 17.94
N ASP A 139 -0.76 15.92 19.08
CA ASP A 139 -0.55 16.55 20.41
C ASP A 139 0.89 17.03 20.58
N ILE A 140 1.89 16.25 20.12
CA ILE A 140 3.31 16.64 20.14
C ILE A 140 3.55 17.84 19.23
N GLU A 141 3.03 17.83 18.01
CA GLU A 141 3.18 18.94 17.07
C GLU A 141 2.55 20.22 17.61
N ASN A 142 1.35 20.14 18.19
CA ASN A 142 0.70 21.29 18.82
C ASN A 142 1.50 21.83 20.01
N ALA A 143 2.09 20.96 20.84
CA ALA A 143 2.93 21.37 21.94
C ALA A 143 4.23 22.06 21.45
N GLN A 144 4.85 21.55 20.40
CA GLN A 144 6.03 22.17 19.79
C GLN A 144 5.69 23.53 19.17
N ALA A 145 4.54 23.63 18.48
CA ALA A 145 4.03 24.88 17.95
C ALA A 145 3.81 25.94 19.04
N ALA A 146 3.19 25.54 20.14
CA ALA A 146 2.96 26.44 21.29
C ALA A 146 4.27 26.94 21.89
N ASN A 147 5.26 26.06 22.06
CA ASN A 147 6.58 26.44 22.59
C ASN A 147 7.31 27.43 21.66
N LEU A 148 7.32 27.16 20.35
CA LEU A 148 7.92 28.06 19.36
C LEU A 148 7.23 29.41 19.34
N PHE A 149 5.90 29.43 19.40
CA PHE A 149 5.13 30.67 19.47
C PHE A 149 5.46 31.49 20.73
N GLN A 150 5.62 30.83 21.90
CA GLN A 150 6.05 31.48 23.13
C GLN A 150 7.46 32.07 22.99
N GLN A 151 8.40 31.36 22.39
CA GLN A 151 9.76 31.88 22.15
C GLN A 151 9.74 33.12 21.27
N ILE A 152 9.00 33.08 20.16
CA ILE A 152 8.84 34.23 19.25
C ILE A 152 8.24 35.44 20.00
N LEU A 153 7.26 35.23 20.90
CA LEU A 153 6.68 36.30 21.68
C LEU A 153 7.65 36.89 22.71
N ILE A 154 8.54 36.07 23.29
CA ILE A 154 9.59 36.52 24.22
C ILE A 154 10.61 37.37 23.45
N ASP A 155 11.12 36.84 22.33
CA ASP A 155 12.08 37.55 21.48
C ASP A 155 11.52 38.88 20.99
N ALA A 156 10.25 38.90 20.54
CA ALA A 156 9.56 40.13 20.14
C ALA A 156 9.38 41.16 21.28
N LYS A 157 9.26 40.71 22.55
CA LYS A 157 9.21 41.60 23.71
C LYS A 157 10.59 42.16 24.09
N GLU A 158 11.64 41.35 23.99
CA GLU A 158 13.02 41.80 24.22
C GLU A 158 13.44 42.84 23.18
N ILE A 159 13.08 42.67 21.91
CA ILE A 159 13.31 43.65 20.85
C ILE A 159 12.62 44.97 21.15
N LYS A 160 11.39 44.98 21.71
CA LYS A 160 10.67 46.19 22.10
C LYS A 160 11.22 46.87 23.34
N SER A 161 11.90 46.16 24.25
CA SER A 161 12.49 46.73 25.45
C SER A 161 13.84 47.38 25.21
N THR A 162 14.47 47.19 24.06
CA THR A 162 15.76 47.76 23.70
C THR A 162 15.64 49.05 22.85
N ASP A 163 14.43 49.61 22.76
CA ASP A 163 14.13 50.83 21.95
C ASP A 163 14.72 52.10 22.53
N GLN A 164 16.01 52.28 22.32
CA GLN A 164 16.65 53.62 22.30
C GLN A 164 17.65 53.83 21.16
N ILE A 165 17.59 53.04 20.09
CA ILE A 165 18.43 53.29 18.92
C ILE A 165 17.59 53.06 17.66
N THR A 166 17.51 54.07 16.82
CA THR A 166 16.88 54.10 15.51
C THR A 166 17.49 53.07 14.56
N VAL A 167 16.82 51.97 14.39
CA VAL A 167 17.12 50.97 13.34
C VAL A 167 15.85 50.72 12.51
N ASP A 168 16.08 50.65 11.20
CA ASP A 168 15.10 50.59 10.13
C ASP A 168 13.98 49.55 10.40
N HIS A 169 12.73 50.01 10.36
CA HIS A 169 11.55 49.19 10.61
C HIS A 169 11.44 48.01 9.65
N ASP A 170 12.02 48.10 8.48
CA ASP A 170 11.94 47.07 7.43
C ASP A 170 12.85 45.86 7.74
N GLU A 171 14.06 46.06 8.31
CA GLU A 171 14.96 44.98 8.68
C GLU A 171 14.40 44.13 9.83
N LYS A 172 13.78 44.74 10.83
CA LYS A 172 13.18 44.04 11.97
C LYS A 172 11.96 43.17 11.56
N ASN A 173 11.17 43.70 10.61
CA ASN A 173 10.03 42.95 10.06
C ASN A 173 10.50 41.76 9.20
N VAL A 174 11.61 41.89 8.50
CA VAL A 174 12.23 40.79 7.70
C VAL A 174 12.81 39.70 8.63
N GLU A 175 13.42 40.09 9.74
CA GLU A 175 14.00 39.14 10.71
C GLU A 175 12.90 38.39 11.49
N PHE A 176 11.84 39.07 11.87
CA PHE A 176 10.64 38.45 12.45
C PHE A 176 9.94 37.52 11.45
N ALA A 177 9.80 37.91 10.21
CA ALA A 177 9.25 37.04 9.16
C ALA A 177 10.14 35.82 8.89
N LYS A 178 11.47 35.97 8.93
CA LYS A 178 12.41 34.82 8.82
C LYS A 178 12.28 33.87 10.01
N SER A 179 12.19 34.37 11.24
CA SER A 179 12.01 33.54 12.43
C SER A 179 10.68 32.80 12.40
N LEU A 180 9.59 33.43 11.94
CA LEU A 180 8.31 32.78 11.70
C LEU A 180 8.40 31.68 10.63
N PHE A 181 9.13 31.96 9.55
CA PHE A 181 9.31 30.98 8.46
C PHE A 181 10.16 29.79 8.90
N GLN A 182 11.22 30.03 9.68
CA GLN A 182 12.04 28.95 10.27
C GLN A 182 11.26 28.16 11.30
N ALA A 183 10.46 28.80 12.15
CA ALA A 183 9.57 28.14 13.08
C ALA A 183 8.53 27.26 12.36
N HIS A 184 7.92 27.80 11.31
CA HIS A 184 6.97 27.02 10.50
C HIS A 184 7.63 25.80 9.83
N ALA A 185 8.86 25.92 9.36
CA ALA A 185 9.60 24.79 8.77
C ALA A 185 9.99 23.73 9.82
N GLN A 186 10.14 24.10 11.11
CA GLN A 186 10.44 23.16 12.20
C GLN A 186 9.20 22.50 12.79
N LEU A 187 8.00 23.04 12.50
CA LEU A 187 6.74 22.58 13.08
C LEU A 187 6.20 21.29 12.47
N HIS A 188 6.68 20.91 11.27
CA HIS A 188 6.11 19.77 10.59
C HIS A 188 6.81 18.47 11.01
N SER A 189 6.11 17.66 11.81
CA SER A 189 6.54 16.29 12.08
C SER A 189 6.68 15.51 10.78
N PRO A 190 7.85 14.89 10.50
CA PRO A 190 8.04 14.07 9.30
C PRO A 190 6.96 12.98 9.17
N SER A 191 6.53 12.42 10.30
CA SER A 191 5.49 11.40 10.34
C SER A 191 4.11 11.92 9.93
N LEU A 192 3.73 13.14 10.35
CA LEU A 192 2.45 13.73 9.97
C LEU A 192 2.43 14.15 8.50
N ASN A 193 3.53 14.70 8.00
CA ASN A 193 3.68 15.00 6.58
C ASN A 193 3.63 13.73 5.72
N ALA A 194 4.32 12.67 6.13
CA ALA A 194 4.29 11.38 5.45
C ALA A 194 2.86 10.81 5.41
N LEU A 195 2.11 10.93 6.53
CA LEU A 195 0.72 10.50 6.60
C LEU A 195 -0.18 11.26 5.62
N LYS A 196 -0.14 12.60 5.65
CA LYS A 196 -0.96 13.43 4.77
C LYS A 196 -0.62 13.17 3.30
N THR A 197 0.65 13.07 2.97
CA THR A 197 1.11 12.78 1.61
C THR A 197 0.66 11.38 1.14
N ALA A 198 0.84 10.35 1.94
CA ALA A 198 0.44 8.99 1.58
C ALA A 198 -1.07 8.86 1.41
N ILE A 199 -1.87 9.47 2.30
CA ILE A 199 -3.33 9.49 2.18
C ILE A 199 -3.76 10.22 0.89
N ASN A 200 -3.19 11.38 0.59
CA ASN A 200 -3.53 12.12 -0.63
C ASN A 200 -3.17 11.34 -1.91
N ILE A 201 -2.05 10.62 -1.92
CA ILE A 201 -1.67 9.77 -3.07
C ILE A 201 -2.67 8.62 -3.24
N VAL A 202 -3.03 7.93 -2.16
CA VAL A 202 -3.90 6.74 -2.23
C VAL A 202 -5.36 7.12 -2.42
N ILE A 203 -5.82 8.22 -1.78
CA ILE A 203 -7.18 8.74 -1.84
C ILE A 203 -7.10 10.22 -2.24
N PRO A 204 -7.01 10.56 -3.53
CA PRO A 204 -6.79 11.94 -3.98
C PRO A 204 -7.88 12.93 -3.59
N GLU A 205 -9.07 12.43 -3.27
CA GLU A 205 -10.19 13.22 -2.78
C GLU A 205 -9.94 13.83 -1.38
N ILE A 206 -8.93 13.29 -0.66
CA ILE A 206 -8.55 13.78 0.67
C ILE A 206 -7.30 14.65 0.53
N THR A 207 -7.44 15.92 0.83
CA THR A 207 -6.34 16.89 0.76
C THR A 207 -5.67 17.15 2.10
N ASP A 208 -6.41 16.99 3.21
CA ASP A 208 -5.88 17.16 4.56
C ASP A 208 -6.67 16.35 5.59
N LEU A 209 -6.05 16.10 6.75
CA LEU A 209 -6.70 15.57 7.95
C LEU A 209 -6.05 16.17 9.18
N TYR A 210 -6.87 16.51 10.19
CA TYR A 210 -6.41 17.14 11.41
C TYR A 210 -7.37 16.90 12.58
N LEU A 211 -6.90 17.16 13.81
CA LEU A 211 -7.74 17.10 15.01
C LEU A 211 -8.29 18.48 15.34
N GLU A 212 -9.60 18.55 15.49
CA GLU A 212 -10.30 19.70 16.09
C GLU A 212 -10.52 19.41 17.56
N TYR A 213 -10.12 20.35 18.42
CA TYR A 213 -10.17 20.17 19.88
C TYR A 213 -11.41 20.84 20.51
N GLN A 214 -12.02 21.79 19.82
CA GLN A 214 -13.19 22.53 20.30
C GLN A 214 -14.33 22.48 19.28
N PRO A 215 -15.58 22.36 19.73
CA PRO A 215 -16.07 22.22 21.10
C PRO A 215 -15.82 20.81 21.67
N LYS A 216 -15.42 19.86 20.85
CA LYS A 216 -15.23 18.44 21.18
C LYS A 216 -14.08 17.92 20.32
N LEU A 217 -13.23 17.08 20.92
CA LEU A 217 -12.18 16.40 20.17
C LEU A 217 -12.76 15.51 19.08
N GLN A 218 -12.42 15.80 17.83
CA GLN A 218 -12.87 15.05 16.66
C GLN A 218 -11.84 15.09 15.54
N LEU A 219 -11.84 14.04 14.72
CA LEU A 219 -11.02 13.96 13.51
C LEU A 219 -11.80 14.58 12.35
N ILE A 220 -11.21 15.63 11.77
CA ILE A 220 -11.72 16.30 10.57
C ILE A 220 -10.91 15.83 9.38
N VAL A 221 -11.59 15.64 8.26
CA VAL A 221 -11.00 15.25 6.98
C VAL A 221 -11.48 16.24 5.92
N CYS A 222 -10.55 16.85 5.22
CA CYS A 222 -10.86 17.68 4.07
C CYS A 222 -11.06 16.78 2.84
N TYR A 223 -12.33 16.46 2.56
CA TYR A 223 -12.77 15.55 1.50
C TYR A 223 -13.50 16.35 0.41
N ASN A 224 -13.01 16.28 -0.84
CA ASN A 224 -13.53 17.07 -1.97
C ASN A 224 -13.61 18.57 -1.64
N ASN A 225 -12.58 19.13 -1.01
CA ASN A 225 -12.50 20.52 -0.57
C ASN A 225 -13.57 20.94 0.47
N GLN A 226 -14.12 20.00 1.22
CA GLN A 226 -15.04 20.24 2.32
C GLN A 226 -14.53 19.57 3.58
N ASP A 227 -14.54 20.33 4.68
CA ASP A 227 -14.20 19.80 5.98
C ASP A 227 -15.39 19.04 6.57
N ILE A 228 -15.24 17.74 6.72
CA ILE A 228 -16.25 16.85 7.28
C ILE A 228 -15.67 16.01 8.40
N THR A 229 -16.50 15.61 9.34
CA THR A 229 -16.03 14.72 10.39
C THR A 229 -15.78 13.31 9.83
N TYR A 230 -14.77 12.63 10.37
CA TYR A 230 -14.43 11.26 9.97
C TYR A 230 -15.64 10.31 10.03
N GLN A 231 -16.55 10.49 11.01
CA GLN A 231 -17.75 9.69 11.15
C GLN A 231 -18.72 9.81 9.96
N GLN A 232 -18.73 10.94 9.28
CA GLN A 232 -19.58 11.21 8.12
C GLN A 232 -19.10 10.58 6.83
N LEU A 233 -17.82 10.15 6.78
CA LEU A 233 -17.26 9.43 5.63
C LEU A 233 -17.92 8.07 5.44
N SER A 234 -17.86 7.55 4.20
CA SER A 234 -18.26 6.17 3.90
C SER A 234 -17.34 5.16 4.61
N ASN A 235 -17.84 3.97 4.89
CA ASN A 235 -17.03 2.94 5.53
C ASN A 235 -15.80 2.54 4.69
N SER A 236 -15.92 2.55 3.38
CA SER A 236 -14.80 2.33 2.46
C SER A 236 -13.67 3.33 2.70
N ILE A 237 -13.96 4.63 2.63
CA ILE A 237 -12.97 5.70 2.83
C ILE A 237 -12.39 5.65 4.23
N LYS A 238 -13.22 5.42 5.27
CA LYS A 238 -12.75 5.22 6.65
C LYS A 238 -11.72 4.11 6.75
N ASN A 239 -12.02 2.95 6.17
CA ASN A 239 -11.12 1.80 6.20
C ASN A 239 -9.81 2.07 5.46
N TRP A 240 -9.85 2.75 4.32
CA TRP A 240 -8.66 3.08 3.56
C TRP A 240 -7.79 4.13 4.22
N ILE A 241 -8.37 5.18 4.83
CA ILE A 241 -7.62 6.12 5.68
C ILE A 241 -6.89 5.38 6.80
N ALA A 242 -7.60 4.48 7.48
CA ALA A 242 -7.04 3.73 8.60
C ALA A 242 -5.95 2.73 8.17
N LEU A 243 -6.14 2.04 7.03
CA LEU A 243 -5.15 1.13 6.46
C LEU A 243 -3.87 1.88 6.07
N VAL A 244 -3.98 2.93 5.27
CA VAL A 244 -2.84 3.76 4.85
C VAL A 244 -2.17 4.37 6.08
N GLY A 245 -2.97 4.86 7.03
CA GLY A 245 -2.47 5.43 8.27
C GLY A 245 -1.69 4.44 9.13
N ASP A 246 -2.14 3.18 9.23
CA ASP A 246 -1.40 2.14 9.98
C ASP A 246 -0.10 1.73 9.27
N ILE A 247 -0.07 1.72 7.93
CA ILE A 247 1.18 1.50 7.16
C ILE A 247 2.17 2.62 7.46
N VAL A 248 1.74 3.88 7.38
CA VAL A 248 2.60 5.04 7.68
C VAL A 248 3.09 5.01 9.11
N ARG A 249 2.22 4.70 10.08
CA ARG A 249 2.61 4.52 11.48
C ARG A 249 3.72 3.50 11.64
N ARG A 250 3.58 2.31 11.04
CA ARG A 250 4.59 1.26 11.11
C ARG A 250 5.92 1.72 10.49
N LEU A 251 5.89 2.31 9.31
CA LEU A 251 7.09 2.82 8.64
C LEU A 251 7.77 3.93 9.45
N SER A 252 7.00 4.86 10.04
CA SER A 252 7.54 5.92 10.90
C SER A 252 8.19 5.36 12.17
N LEU A 253 7.59 4.35 12.79
CA LEU A 253 8.15 3.71 13.99
C LEU A 253 9.41 2.90 13.69
N LEU A 254 9.50 2.28 12.52
CA LEU A 254 10.64 1.47 12.10
C LEU A 254 11.78 2.30 11.51
N ASN A 255 11.48 3.53 11.07
CA ASN A 255 12.44 4.48 10.50
C ASN A 255 12.38 5.84 11.24
N PRO A 256 12.64 5.87 12.56
CA PRO A 256 12.37 7.05 13.39
C PRO A 256 13.25 8.27 13.05
N ASN A 257 14.38 8.04 12.39
CA ASN A 257 15.33 9.08 12.00
C ASN A 257 15.15 9.53 10.54
N SER A 258 14.23 8.90 9.79
CA SER A 258 13.97 9.27 8.40
C SER A 258 13.04 10.49 8.32
N LEU A 259 13.36 11.40 7.43
CA LEU A 259 12.48 12.51 7.05
C LEU A 259 11.36 12.08 6.10
N PHE A 260 11.56 10.97 5.40
CA PHE A 260 10.65 10.42 4.40
C PHE A 260 10.39 8.92 4.63
N PRO A 261 9.81 8.52 5.79
CA PRO A 261 9.71 7.12 6.19
C PRO A 261 8.93 6.26 5.20
N CYS A 262 7.97 6.83 4.46
CA CYS A 262 7.20 6.11 3.44
C CYS A 262 7.99 5.85 2.15
N LEU A 263 8.94 6.73 1.81
CA LEU A 263 9.76 6.61 0.61
C LEU A 263 11.05 5.82 0.84
N GLU A 264 11.61 5.89 2.06
CA GLU A 264 12.89 5.27 2.40
C GLU A 264 12.71 3.90 3.07
N GLY A 265 11.62 3.72 3.82
CA GLY A 265 11.33 2.46 4.52
C GLY A 265 11.04 1.33 3.56
N ASN A 266 11.59 0.15 3.87
CA ASN A 266 11.40 -1.07 3.10
C ASN A 266 10.57 -2.11 3.87
N GLY A 267 10.11 -3.14 3.19
CA GLY A 267 9.38 -4.23 3.83
C GLY A 267 8.48 -5.03 2.91
N ILE A 268 7.63 -5.84 3.54
CA ILE A 268 6.66 -6.71 2.87
C ILE A 268 5.28 -6.43 3.45
N LEU A 269 4.33 -6.18 2.56
CA LEU A 269 2.95 -5.91 2.87
C LEU A 269 2.05 -6.96 2.24
N LEU A 270 1.31 -7.69 3.06
CA LEU A 270 0.31 -8.66 2.63
C LEU A 270 -1.08 -8.05 2.82
N ILE A 271 -1.88 -7.98 1.75
CA ILE A 271 -3.25 -7.45 1.81
C ILE A 271 -4.20 -8.48 1.19
N ASP A 272 -5.13 -8.97 2.00
CA ASP A 272 -6.18 -9.85 1.50
C ASP A 272 -7.39 -9.05 1.02
N SER A 273 -7.99 -9.46 -0.12
CA SER A 273 -9.13 -8.80 -0.76
C SER A 273 -8.94 -7.28 -0.88
N ILE A 274 -7.91 -6.87 -1.63
CA ILE A 274 -7.54 -5.45 -1.77
C ILE A 274 -8.65 -4.62 -2.43
N ASP A 275 -9.44 -5.24 -3.30
CA ASP A 275 -10.59 -4.68 -4.01
C ASP A 275 -11.85 -4.54 -3.13
N ALA A 276 -11.82 -5.08 -1.91
CA ALA A 276 -12.98 -5.03 -1.03
C ALA A 276 -13.38 -3.57 -0.71
N GLN A 277 -14.66 -3.27 -0.94
CA GLN A 277 -15.28 -1.97 -0.68
C GLN A 277 -14.75 -0.80 -1.54
N LEU A 278 -14.06 -1.06 -2.65
CA LEU A 278 -13.66 -0.06 -3.62
C LEU A 278 -14.68 0.03 -4.76
N ASP A 279 -14.84 1.23 -5.31
CA ASP A 279 -15.49 1.41 -6.60
C ASP A 279 -14.55 1.01 -7.75
N GLN A 280 -15.09 0.94 -8.96
CA GLN A 280 -14.35 0.52 -10.14
C GLN A 280 -13.09 1.37 -10.37
N ASN A 281 -13.21 2.70 -10.38
CA ASN A 281 -12.10 3.60 -10.67
C ASN A 281 -10.98 3.49 -9.61
N SER A 282 -11.35 3.37 -8.34
CA SER A 282 -10.41 3.16 -7.25
C SER A 282 -9.72 1.80 -7.35
N THR A 283 -10.47 0.74 -7.70
CA THR A 283 -9.92 -0.61 -7.88
C THR A 283 -8.86 -0.66 -8.99
N GLN A 284 -9.10 0.00 -10.12
CA GLN A 284 -8.16 0.07 -11.24
C GLN A 284 -6.82 0.74 -10.89
N SER A 285 -6.84 1.67 -9.95
CA SER A 285 -5.67 2.52 -9.62
C SER A 285 -5.02 2.21 -8.28
N ILE A 286 -5.65 1.41 -7.42
CA ILE A 286 -5.22 1.23 -6.03
C ILE A 286 -3.80 0.68 -5.88
N LEU A 287 -3.42 -0.32 -6.65
CA LEU A 287 -2.08 -0.91 -6.61
C LEU A 287 -1.01 0.10 -7.05
N THR A 288 -1.28 0.85 -8.12
CA THR A 288 -0.37 1.91 -8.60
C THR A 288 -0.21 3.01 -7.56
N ARG A 289 -1.30 3.45 -6.92
CA ARG A 289 -1.28 4.48 -5.88
C ARG A 289 -0.54 4.01 -4.63
N LEU A 290 -0.76 2.76 -4.21
CA LEU A 290 -0.02 2.18 -3.08
C LEU A 290 1.48 2.08 -3.38
N ASN A 291 1.85 1.63 -4.58
CA ASN A 291 3.27 1.58 -4.98
C ASN A 291 3.89 2.99 -5.07
N GLN A 292 3.14 3.99 -5.50
CA GLN A 292 3.59 5.38 -5.51
C GLN A 292 3.78 5.94 -4.10
N ALA A 293 2.89 5.61 -3.17
CA ALA A 293 2.99 6.04 -1.77
C ALA A 293 4.12 5.31 -1.01
N PHE A 294 4.39 4.04 -1.36
CA PHE A 294 5.31 3.15 -0.67
C PHE A 294 6.23 2.40 -1.66
N PRO A 295 7.14 3.09 -2.35
CA PRO A 295 7.87 2.54 -3.49
C PRO A 295 8.84 1.40 -3.13
N ASN A 296 9.31 1.33 -1.88
CA ASN A 296 10.25 0.32 -1.40
C ASN A 296 9.57 -0.84 -0.64
N ILE A 297 8.23 -0.89 -0.66
CA ILE A 297 7.47 -1.97 -0.04
C ILE A 297 7.07 -2.99 -1.10
N GLN A 298 7.42 -4.25 -0.90
CA GLN A 298 6.88 -5.34 -1.70
C GLN A 298 5.43 -5.60 -1.28
N ILE A 299 4.48 -5.32 -2.17
CA ILE A 299 3.06 -5.53 -1.93
C ILE A 299 2.63 -6.86 -2.55
N ILE A 300 2.08 -7.76 -1.75
CA ILE A 300 1.46 -9.01 -2.17
C ILE A 300 -0.03 -8.92 -1.79
N ALA A 301 -0.88 -8.84 -2.80
CA ALA A 301 -2.30 -8.64 -2.58
C ALA A 301 -3.13 -9.74 -3.24
N SER A 302 -4.23 -10.15 -2.60
CA SER A 302 -5.28 -10.93 -3.24
C SER A 302 -6.44 -10.02 -3.64
N GLY A 303 -7.19 -10.40 -4.66
CA GLY A 303 -8.40 -9.71 -5.11
C GLY A 303 -9.20 -10.59 -6.04
N THR A 304 -10.44 -10.20 -6.29
CA THR A 304 -11.39 -10.94 -7.14
C THR A 304 -11.86 -10.13 -8.34
N SER A 305 -11.72 -8.81 -8.30
CA SER A 305 -12.15 -7.93 -9.39
C SER A 305 -11.18 -7.99 -10.57
N THR A 306 -11.73 -8.08 -11.77
CA THR A 306 -10.99 -7.95 -13.03
C THR A 306 -10.46 -6.54 -13.25
N ASP A 307 -11.06 -5.52 -12.61
CA ASP A 307 -10.62 -4.12 -12.69
C ASP A 307 -9.20 -3.91 -12.14
N LEU A 308 -8.73 -4.78 -11.23
CA LEU A 308 -7.33 -4.78 -10.78
C LEU A 308 -6.32 -5.01 -11.91
N LEU A 309 -6.75 -5.60 -13.02
CA LEU A 309 -5.89 -6.00 -14.12
C LEU A 309 -5.69 -4.90 -15.19
N GLU A 310 -6.43 -3.81 -15.16
CA GLU A 310 -6.34 -2.76 -16.19
C GLU A 310 -4.94 -2.12 -16.30
N ASN A 311 -4.21 -2.01 -15.17
CA ASN A 311 -2.86 -1.46 -15.12
C ASN A 311 -1.80 -2.50 -14.76
N ALA A 312 -2.09 -3.77 -15.02
CA ALA A 312 -1.31 -4.89 -14.51
C ALA A 312 0.03 -5.13 -15.26
N GLU A 313 0.37 -4.35 -16.27
CA GLU A 313 1.67 -4.41 -16.95
C GLU A 313 2.86 -4.14 -15.99
N GLN A 314 2.57 -3.50 -14.85
CA GLN A 314 3.57 -3.16 -13.83
C GLN A 314 3.68 -4.20 -12.72
N TYR A 315 2.82 -5.23 -12.70
CA TYR A 315 2.74 -6.22 -11.63
C TYR A 315 2.91 -7.64 -12.14
N GLN A 316 3.39 -8.51 -11.25
CA GLN A 316 3.31 -9.94 -11.47
C GLN A 316 1.89 -10.41 -11.12
N TYR A 317 1.16 -10.93 -12.09
CA TYR A 317 -0.16 -11.47 -11.88
C TYR A 317 -0.12 -13.00 -11.73
N LEU A 318 -0.67 -13.47 -10.60
CA LEU A 318 -0.77 -14.90 -10.28
C LEU A 318 -2.26 -15.28 -10.18
N LYS A 319 -2.71 -16.17 -11.07
CA LYS A 319 -4.06 -16.73 -11.00
C LYS A 319 -4.07 -17.95 -10.10
N LEU A 320 -4.94 -17.96 -9.10
CA LEU A 320 -5.18 -19.11 -8.25
C LEU A 320 -6.45 -19.82 -8.72
N GLU A 321 -6.29 -21.00 -9.31
CA GLU A 321 -7.41 -21.83 -9.78
C GLU A 321 -7.15 -23.28 -9.43
N ASN A 322 -8.18 -23.99 -8.93
CA ASN A 322 -8.12 -25.41 -8.57
C ASN A 322 -6.92 -25.79 -7.67
N LYS A 323 -6.54 -24.91 -6.73
CA LYS A 323 -5.38 -25.02 -5.82
C LYS A 323 -4.02 -25.00 -6.54
N HIS A 324 -3.97 -24.53 -7.77
CA HIS A 324 -2.74 -24.27 -8.50
C HIS A 324 -2.57 -22.77 -8.71
N ILE A 325 -1.33 -22.30 -8.63
CA ILE A 325 -0.95 -20.93 -8.94
C ILE A 325 -0.32 -20.93 -10.31
N GLU A 326 -0.88 -20.13 -11.21
CA GLU A 326 -0.36 -19.93 -12.56
C GLU A 326 0.03 -18.46 -12.74
N GLN A 327 1.24 -18.23 -13.21
CA GLN A 327 1.65 -16.89 -13.60
C GLN A 327 1.08 -16.60 -14.98
N ILE A 328 0.27 -15.56 -15.09
CA ILE A 328 -0.30 -15.12 -16.36
C ILE A 328 0.47 -13.91 -16.85
N ASP A 329 0.97 -14.01 -18.08
CA ASP A 329 1.51 -12.86 -18.80
C ASP A 329 0.35 -12.14 -19.51
N LEU A 330 -0.01 -10.96 -18.99
CA LEU A 330 -1.10 -10.15 -19.51
C LEU A 330 -0.79 -9.57 -20.91
N ALA A 331 0.49 -9.43 -21.26
CA ALA A 331 0.87 -9.05 -22.62
C ALA A 331 0.49 -10.13 -23.63
N SER A 332 0.58 -11.41 -23.24
CA SER A 332 0.13 -12.52 -24.09
C SER A 332 -1.39 -12.68 -24.15
N SER A 333 -2.14 -12.17 -23.17
CA SER A 333 -3.61 -12.19 -23.19
C SER A 333 -4.20 -11.14 -24.13
N LYS A 334 -3.50 -10.04 -24.41
CA LYS A 334 -3.86 -9.12 -25.50
C LYS A 334 -3.69 -9.78 -26.87
N ILE A 335 -2.69 -10.66 -27.02
CA ILE A 335 -2.53 -11.51 -28.21
C ILE A 335 -3.69 -12.51 -28.33
N SER A 336 -4.26 -12.96 -27.22
CA SER A 336 -5.45 -13.82 -27.21
C SER A 336 -6.71 -13.13 -27.75
N MET A 337 -6.87 -11.83 -27.55
CA MET A 337 -7.97 -11.05 -28.18
C MET A 337 -7.75 -10.94 -29.69
N ASP A 338 -6.54 -10.70 -30.17
CA ASP A 338 -6.21 -10.74 -31.59
C ASP A 338 -6.38 -12.14 -32.19
N THR A 339 -6.02 -13.18 -31.45
CA THR A 339 -6.21 -14.58 -31.87
C THR A 339 -7.70 -14.95 -31.82
N LEU A 340 -8.49 -14.45 -30.88
CA LEU A 340 -9.95 -14.60 -30.85
C LEU A 340 -10.60 -13.85 -32.02
N TYR A 341 -10.10 -12.66 -32.32
CA TYR A 341 -10.51 -11.88 -33.51
C TYR A 341 -10.16 -12.60 -34.82
N GLN A 342 -8.97 -13.16 -34.93
CA GLN A 342 -8.54 -13.95 -36.09
C GLN A 342 -9.33 -15.27 -36.19
N ASN A 343 -9.63 -15.93 -35.09
CA ASN A 343 -10.46 -17.15 -35.10
C ASN A 343 -11.94 -16.87 -35.41
N LEU A 344 -12.46 -15.69 -35.03
CA LEU A 344 -13.82 -15.26 -35.38
C LEU A 344 -13.93 -14.77 -36.82
N LEU A 345 -12.86 -14.20 -37.39
CA LEU A 345 -12.83 -13.71 -38.79
C LEU A 345 -12.23 -14.69 -39.76
N GLY A 346 -11.58 -15.75 -39.30
CA GLY A 346 -10.72 -16.55 -40.16
C GLY A 346 -10.89 -18.07 -40.13
N GLN A 347 -12.01 -18.57 -40.57
CA GLN A 347 -11.95 -19.85 -41.26
C GLN A 347 -11.62 -19.59 -42.74
N ASN A 348 -10.36 -19.44 -43.10
CA ASN A 348 -9.73 -19.36 -44.39
C ASN A 348 -9.00 -18.05 -44.69
N PHE A 349 -7.87 -17.82 -44.03
CA PHE A 349 -6.79 -17.05 -44.65
C PHE A 349 -5.44 -17.67 -44.24
N SER A 350 -4.85 -18.42 -45.17
CA SER A 350 -3.41 -18.70 -45.14
C SER A 350 -2.70 -17.42 -45.53
N VAL A 351 -2.13 -16.72 -44.57
CA VAL A 351 -1.26 -15.57 -44.85
C VAL A 351 0.18 -16.07 -44.85
N THR A 352 0.76 -16.11 -46.04
CA THR A 352 2.21 -16.10 -46.21
C THR A 352 2.75 -14.78 -45.67
N ALA A 353 3.76 -14.90 -44.82
CA ALA A 353 4.45 -13.76 -44.24
C ALA A 353 5.15 -12.95 -45.33
N ASP A 354 4.58 -11.79 -45.69
CA ASP A 354 5.30 -10.73 -46.38
C ASP A 354 4.61 -9.38 -46.10
N VAL A 355 5.36 -8.53 -45.43
CA VAL A 355 5.28 -7.05 -45.38
C VAL A 355 3.94 -6.45 -44.98
N LEU A 356 3.86 -6.03 -43.71
CA LEU A 356 2.81 -5.15 -43.19
C LEU A 356 3.02 -3.71 -43.68
N PRO A 357 2.03 -3.06 -44.30
CA PRO A 357 1.98 -1.61 -44.45
C PRO A 357 1.44 -0.99 -43.17
N GLU A 358 1.93 0.21 -42.81
CA GLU A 358 1.47 0.98 -41.68
C GLU A 358 -0.04 1.25 -41.70
N PRO A 359 -0.74 1.26 -40.55
CA PRO A 359 -2.20 1.36 -40.51
C PRO A 359 -2.68 2.80 -40.74
N ASP A 360 -3.45 2.97 -41.82
CA ASP A 360 -4.29 4.16 -42.06
C ASP A 360 -5.62 3.96 -41.29
N GLN A 361 -5.81 4.71 -40.20
CA GLN A 361 -6.83 4.44 -39.17
C GLN A 361 -8.30 4.71 -39.55
N SER A 362 -8.61 5.21 -40.75
CA SER A 362 -9.96 5.63 -41.09
C SER A 362 -10.76 4.63 -41.97
N THR A 363 -10.09 3.62 -42.57
CA THR A 363 -10.73 2.71 -43.52
C THR A 363 -11.16 1.35 -42.95
N ASP A 364 -10.67 1.01 -41.75
CA ASP A 364 -10.92 -0.32 -41.19
C ASP A 364 -12.26 -0.45 -40.45
N VAL A 365 -12.78 0.63 -39.87
CA VAL A 365 -14.06 0.61 -39.12
C VAL A 365 -15.26 0.44 -40.07
N GLU A 366 -15.24 1.07 -41.23
CA GLU A 366 -16.32 0.91 -42.25
C GLU A 366 -16.37 -0.51 -42.83
N LYS A 367 -15.23 -1.11 -43.10
CA LYS A 367 -15.16 -2.51 -43.56
C LYS A 367 -15.61 -3.51 -42.50
N LEU A 368 -15.33 -3.23 -41.22
CA LEU A 368 -15.80 -4.03 -40.09
C LEU A 368 -17.33 -3.94 -39.94
N PHE A 369 -17.90 -2.76 -40.17
CA PHE A 369 -19.34 -2.55 -40.09
C PHE A 369 -20.08 -3.24 -41.27
N GLU A 370 -19.52 -3.20 -42.48
CA GLU A 370 -20.07 -3.94 -43.62
C GLU A 370 -20.00 -5.45 -43.41
N HIS A 371 -18.94 -5.97 -42.81
CA HIS A 371 -18.80 -7.39 -42.47
C HIS A 371 -19.82 -7.83 -41.41
N PHE A 372 -20.04 -7.02 -40.40
CA PHE A 372 -21.05 -7.27 -39.37
C PHE A 372 -22.46 -7.34 -39.95
N GLN A 373 -22.79 -6.47 -40.93
CA GLN A 373 -24.09 -6.49 -41.60
C GLN A 373 -24.30 -7.73 -42.47
N ASN A 374 -23.23 -8.36 -42.95
CA ASN A 374 -23.27 -9.56 -43.79
C ASN A 374 -23.32 -10.89 -43.01
N LEU A 375 -23.20 -10.85 -41.67
CA LEU A 375 -23.35 -12.02 -40.80
C LEU A 375 -24.81 -12.44 -40.69
N SER A 376 -25.07 -13.73 -40.50
CA SER A 376 -26.42 -14.22 -40.21
C SER A 376 -26.94 -13.69 -38.88
N LEU A 377 -28.25 -13.60 -38.72
CA LEU A 377 -28.90 -13.05 -37.52
C LEU A 377 -28.44 -13.78 -36.22
N GLU A 378 -28.17 -15.08 -36.30
CA GLU A 378 -27.67 -15.90 -35.19
C GLU A 378 -26.22 -15.54 -34.84
N GLN A 379 -25.36 -15.32 -35.82
CA GLN A 379 -23.97 -14.91 -35.63
C GLN A 379 -23.85 -13.49 -35.09
N GLN A 380 -24.72 -12.57 -35.50
CA GLN A 380 -24.80 -11.20 -34.96
C GLN A 380 -25.23 -11.22 -33.52
N GLN A 381 -26.20 -12.06 -33.13
CA GLN A 381 -26.64 -12.20 -31.75
C GLN A 381 -25.58 -12.84 -30.83
N GLU A 382 -24.83 -13.81 -31.35
CA GLU A 382 -23.74 -14.46 -30.64
C GLU A 382 -22.56 -13.52 -30.44
N LEU A 383 -22.23 -12.70 -31.44
CA LEU A 383 -21.21 -11.65 -31.33
C LEU A 383 -21.59 -10.57 -30.33
N MET A 384 -22.85 -10.13 -30.33
CA MET A 384 -23.39 -9.15 -29.37
C MET A 384 -23.40 -9.69 -27.94
N LYS A 385 -23.62 -11.00 -27.78
CA LYS A 385 -23.58 -11.68 -26.49
C LYS A 385 -22.14 -11.85 -25.96
N LEU A 386 -21.17 -12.02 -26.85
CA LEU A 386 -19.76 -12.11 -26.51
C LEU A 386 -19.11 -10.75 -26.20
N LEU A 387 -19.61 -9.67 -26.81
CA LEU A 387 -19.11 -8.30 -26.57
C LEU A 387 -19.68 -7.66 -25.30
N GLY A 388 -20.63 -8.34 -24.62
CA GLY A 388 -21.26 -7.84 -23.40
C GLY A 388 -22.28 -6.72 -23.67
N ASP A 389 -23.30 -6.65 -22.82
CA ASP A 389 -24.32 -5.60 -22.79
C ASP A 389 -23.69 -4.25 -22.35
N ASP A 390 -22.84 -3.67 -23.19
CA ASP A 390 -22.34 -2.33 -22.96
C ASP A 390 -23.32 -1.32 -23.60
N ASP A 391 -24.07 -0.60 -22.79
CA ASP A 391 -25.06 0.44 -23.16
C ASP A 391 -24.53 1.53 -24.11
N ARG A 392 -23.26 1.48 -24.49
CA ARG A 392 -22.63 2.41 -25.44
C ARG A 392 -22.96 2.14 -26.89
N LEU A 393 -23.37 0.93 -27.23
CA LEU A 393 -23.76 0.58 -28.62
C LEU A 393 -25.21 0.94 -28.96
N SER A 394 -26.04 1.25 -27.98
CA SER A 394 -27.42 1.70 -28.22
C SER A 394 -27.53 3.14 -28.76
N LYS A 395 -26.46 3.93 -28.71
CA LYS A 395 -26.41 5.33 -29.20
C LYS A 395 -25.90 5.48 -30.63
N ALA A 396 -25.51 4.42 -31.29
CA ALA A 396 -25.07 4.46 -32.70
C ALA A 396 -26.21 4.21 -33.70
N LYS A 397 -27.46 4.26 -33.26
CA LYS A 397 -28.65 4.27 -34.12
C LYS A 397 -29.26 5.66 -34.12
N LEU A 398 -28.57 6.62 -34.74
CA LEU A 398 -29.17 7.86 -35.27
C LEU A 398 -28.36 8.32 -36.46
#